data_50d5ffee27360428ec24574dd4376936
#
_entry.id   50d5ffee27360428ec24574dd4376936
#
_cell.length_a   1.000
_cell.length_b   1.000
_cell.length_c   1.000
_cell.angle_alpha   90.00
_cell.angle_beta   90.00
_cell.angle_gamma   90.00
#
_symmetry.space_group_name_H-M   'P 1'
#
loop_
_entity.id
_entity.type
_entity.pdbx_description
1 polymer ?
#
loop_
_entity_poly.entity_id
_entity_poly.type
_entity_poly.pdbx_seq_one_letter_code
_entity_poly.pdbx_strand_id
1 'polypeptide(L)'
;WFNNYFNLDFLLISLGLVFIILGIIGSFLPVLPGPITGWIGLLILHQTSIELDGNLFLFVTLVISILVFLIDYIIPALGAKKFGGTKWGMWGSTIGLVLGLLFLGPLGVLIGAFLGAFLGELIAKPKESENALKAAFGAFIGFLSGAFLKFSVSLVFLYYYFKIVFSNLDQITWFWFDKIKF
;
A
#
# COMPACT_ATOMS: atom_id res chain seq x y z
N TRP A 1 -35.05 0.05 -15.28
CA TRP A 1 -34.15 1.12 -14.81
C TRP A 1 -33.51 0.74 -13.47
N PHE A 2 -34.25 0.27 -12.46
CA PHE A 2 -33.77 -0.06 -11.12
C PHE A 2 -32.75 -1.21 -11.08
N ASN A 3 -32.88 -2.23 -11.90
CA ASN A 3 -31.94 -3.36 -11.99
C ASN A 3 -30.53 -2.94 -12.41
N ASN A 4 -30.38 -1.85 -13.17
CA ASN A 4 -29.08 -1.39 -13.65
C ASN A 4 -28.28 -0.71 -12.53
N TYR A 5 -28.94 0.01 -11.60
CA TYR A 5 -28.24 0.67 -10.49
C TYR A 5 -27.69 -0.36 -9.48
N PHE A 6 -28.46 -1.39 -9.16
CA PHE A 6 -28.00 -2.44 -8.25
C PHE A 6 -26.80 -3.22 -8.80
N ASN A 7 -26.83 -3.60 -10.07
CA ASN A 7 -25.69 -4.26 -10.70
C ASN A 7 -24.46 -3.35 -10.71
N LEU A 8 -24.66 -2.05 -10.86
CA LEU A 8 -23.60 -1.05 -10.83
C LEU A 8 -23.02 -0.91 -9.42
N ASP A 9 -23.84 -0.79 -8.38
CA ASP A 9 -23.38 -0.67 -7.00
C ASP A 9 -22.59 -1.92 -6.56
N PHE A 10 -23.10 -3.11 -6.85
CA PHE A 10 -22.39 -4.36 -6.56
C PHE A 10 -21.02 -4.43 -7.27
N LEU A 11 -20.98 -4.01 -8.53
CA LEU A 11 -19.74 -3.95 -9.31
C LEU A 11 -18.77 -2.92 -8.70
N LEU A 12 -19.26 -1.73 -8.33
CA LEU A 12 -18.43 -0.68 -7.72
C LEU A 12 -17.90 -1.10 -6.35
N ILE A 13 -18.72 -1.75 -5.51
CA ILE A 13 -18.30 -2.32 -4.22
C ILE A 13 -17.20 -3.37 -4.46
N SER A 14 -17.40 -4.30 -5.39
CA SER A 14 -16.41 -5.33 -5.69
C SER A 14 -15.11 -4.72 -6.22
N LEU A 15 -15.20 -3.75 -7.12
CA LEU A 15 -14.05 -3.05 -7.68
C LEU A 15 -13.31 -2.23 -6.61
N GLY A 16 -14.04 -1.54 -5.74
CA GLY A 16 -13.47 -0.82 -4.60
C GLY A 16 -12.67 -1.74 -3.68
N LEU A 17 -13.19 -2.93 -3.38
CA LEU A 17 -12.49 -3.95 -2.58
C LEU A 17 -11.20 -4.40 -3.26
N VAL A 18 -11.21 -4.62 -4.57
CA VAL A 18 -10.00 -4.97 -5.33
C VAL A 18 -8.93 -3.88 -5.18
N PHE A 19 -9.30 -2.60 -5.29
CA PHE A 19 -8.35 -1.50 -5.10
C PHE A 19 -7.83 -1.39 -3.66
N ILE A 20 -8.64 -1.68 -2.65
CA ILE A 20 -8.20 -1.76 -1.25
C ILE A 20 -7.16 -2.87 -1.08
N ILE A 21 -7.43 -4.07 -1.62
CA ILE A 21 -6.49 -5.21 -1.55
C ILE A 21 -5.20 -4.89 -2.31
N LEU A 22 -5.29 -4.30 -3.49
CA LEU A 22 -4.12 -3.83 -4.24
C LEU A 22 -3.33 -2.77 -3.47
N GLY A 23 -3.99 -1.91 -2.70
CA GLY A 23 -3.36 -0.95 -1.81
C GLY A 23 -2.55 -1.63 -0.70
N ILE A 24 -3.07 -2.69 -0.10
CA ILE A 24 -2.37 -3.49 0.92
C ILE A 24 -1.14 -4.18 0.30
N ILE A 25 -1.31 -4.84 -0.85
CA ILE A 25 -0.20 -5.49 -1.57
C ILE A 25 0.84 -4.45 -2.00
N GLY A 26 0.39 -3.31 -2.51
CA GLY A 26 1.24 -2.18 -2.93
C GLY A 26 2.05 -1.56 -1.78
N SER A 27 1.63 -1.77 -0.52
CA SER A 27 2.40 -1.29 0.63
C SER A 27 3.77 -1.95 0.77
N PHE A 28 3.92 -3.16 0.23
CA PHE A 28 5.20 -3.90 0.20
C PHE A 28 6.00 -3.67 -1.08
N LEU A 29 5.40 -3.05 -2.09
CA LEU A 29 6.06 -2.78 -3.37
C LEU A 29 6.49 -1.31 -3.42
N PRO A 30 7.77 -1.02 -3.74
CA PRO A 30 8.27 0.36 -3.75
C PRO A 30 7.71 1.19 -4.91
N VAL A 31 7.18 0.54 -5.95
CA VAL A 31 6.66 1.19 -7.16
C VAL A 31 5.17 1.57 -7.00
N LEU A 32 4.43 0.82 -6.18
CA LEU A 32 3.00 1.05 -6.01
C LEU A 32 2.73 1.92 -4.78
N PRO A 33 2.02 3.03 -4.94
CA PRO A 33 1.63 3.90 -3.82
C PRO A 33 0.45 3.27 -3.06
N GLY A 34 0.74 2.27 -2.19
CA GLY A 34 -0.25 1.47 -1.48
C GLY A 34 -1.45 2.25 -0.91
N PRO A 35 -1.25 3.27 -0.05
CA PRO A 35 -2.36 4.06 0.50
C PRO A 35 -3.16 4.84 -0.55
N ILE A 36 -2.52 5.36 -1.60
CA ILE A 36 -3.23 6.06 -2.69
C ILE A 36 -4.11 5.08 -3.46
N THR A 37 -3.60 3.88 -3.75
CA THR A 37 -4.37 2.82 -4.41
C THR A 37 -5.56 2.39 -3.54
N GLY A 38 -5.36 2.23 -2.23
CA GLY A 38 -6.43 1.97 -1.28
C GLY A 38 -7.45 3.11 -1.20
N TRP A 39 -6.99 4.36 -1.25
CA TRP A 39 -7.88 5.53 -1.31
C TRP A 39 -8.77 5.55 -2.55
N ILE A 40 -8.24 5.14 -3.72
CA ILE A 40 -9.06 4.98 -4.93
C ILE A 40 -10.20 3.98 -4.67
N GLY A 41 -9.96 2.91 -3.91
CA GLY A 41 -10.99 1.98 -3.49
C GLY A 41 -12.11 2.64 -2.67
N LEU A 42 -11.77 3.53 -1.73
CA LEU A 42 -12.74 4.33 -0.98
C LEU A 42 -13.48 5.34 -1.87
N LEU A 43 -12.79 5.95 -2.83
CA LEU A 43 -13.39 6.87 -3.79
C LEU A 43 -14.42 6.15 -4.70
N ILE A 44 -14.12 4.93 -5.14
CA ILE A 44 -15.05 4.12 -5.93
C ILE A 44 -16.27 3.76 -5.07
N LEU A 45 -16.08 3.40 -3.81
CA LEU A 45 -17.18 3.15 -2.87
C LEU A 45 -18.08 4.38 -2.70
N HIS A 46 -17.51 5.59 -2.73
CA HIS A 46 -18.27 6.84 -2.66
C HIS A 46 -19.17 7.11 -3.88
N GLN A 47 -18.91 6.45 -5.01
CA GLN A 47 -19.77 6.56 -6.20
C GLN A 47 -21.01 5.63 -6.12
N THR A 48 -21.10 4.78 -5.12
CA THR A 48 -22.27 3.93 -4.88
C THR A 48 -23.39 4.74 -4.22
N SER A 49 -24.58 4.19 -4.21
CA SER A 49 -25.73 4.76 -3.48
C SER A 49 -25.61 4.68 -1.95
N ILE A 50 -24.51 4.11 -1.44
CA ILE A 50 -24.22 3.99 0.00
C ILE A 50 -23.83 5.37 0.54
N GLU A 51 -24.50 5.82 1.59
CA GLU A 51 -24.15 7.07 2.27
C GLU A 51 -22.82 6.92 3.01
N LEU A 52 -21.82 7.65 2.56
CA LEU A 52 -20.54 7.83 3.27
C LEU A 52 -20.63 9.03 4.21
N ASP A 53 -19.77 9.05 5.24
CA ASP A 53 -19.64 10.14 6.24
C ASP A 53 -19.22 11.51 5.63
N GLY A 54 -19.56 11.75 4.36
CA GLY A 54 -19.38 13.00 3.63
C GLY A 54 -18.02 13.18 2.96
N ASN A 55 -17.92 14.26 2.18
CA ASN A 55 -16.72 14.64 1.41
C ASN A 55 -15.49 14.88 2.30
N LEU A 56 -15.70 15.24 3.57
CA LEU A 56 -14.61 15.50 4.53
C LEU A 56 -13.80 14.21 4.80
N PHE A 57 -14.47 13.08 4.93
CA PHE A 57 -13.79 11.78 5.12
C PHE A 57 -12.86 11.45 3.95
N LEU A 58 -13.34 11.58 2.71
CA LEU A 58 -12.52 11.37 1.52
C LEU A 58 -11.35 12.35 1.43
N PHE A 59 -11.58 13.61 1.77
CA PHE A 59 -10.52 14.62 1.75
C PHE A 59 -9.43 14.30 2.79
N VAL A 60 -9.81 13.97 4.03
CA VAL A 60 -8.85 13.62 5.08
C VAL A 60 -8.05 12.38 4.72
N THR A 61 -8.71 11.32 4.23
CA THR A 61 -8.04 10.08 3.81
C THR A 61 -7.13 10.28 2.61
N LEU A 62 -7.46 11.20 1.68
CA LEU A 62 -6.59 11.61 0.59
C LEU A 62 -5.31 12.29 1.12
N VAL A 63 -5.49 13.27 2.01
CA VAL A 63 -4.35 13.99 2.61
C VAL A 63 -3.42 13.02 3.33
N ILE A 64 -3.97 12.08 4.12
CA ILE A 64 -3.19 11.03 4.78
C ILE A 64 -2.44 10.19 3.75
N SER A 65 -3.09 9.76 2.66
CA SER A 65 -2.46 8.97 1.61
C SER A 65 -1.29 9.69 0.95
N ILE A 66 -1.45 10.98 0.65
CA ILE A 66 -0.40 11.81 0.07
C ILE A 66 0.77 12.00 1.06
N LEU A 67 0.47 12.28 2.33
CA LEU A 67 1.50 12.44 3.36
C LEU A 67 2.33 11.15 3.52
N VAL A 68 1.67 10.00 3.61
CA VAL A 68 2.35 8.70 3.72
C VAL A 68 3.19 8.42 2.48
N PHE A 69 2.69 8.75 1.30
CA PHE A 69 3.43 8.61 0.05
C PHE A 69 4.71 9.48 0.05
N LEU A 70 4.62 10.74 0.48
CA LEU A 70 5.79 11.62 0.60
C LEU A 70 6.79 11.12 1.64
N ILE A 71 6.32 10.67 2.79
CA ILE A 71 7.14 10.12 3.87
C ILE A 71 7.88 8.85 3.41
N ASP A 72 7.26 8.01 2.57
CA ASP A 72 7.86 6.79 2.03
C ASP A 72 9.14 7.04 1.21
N TYR A 73 9.25 8.19 0.57
CA TYR A 73 10.50 8.61 -0.10
C TYR A 73 11.54 9.18 0.86
N ILE A 74 11.09 9.84 1.93
CA ILE A 74 11.97 10.54 2.86
C ILE A 74 12.63 9.56 3.84
N ILE A 75 11.88 8.60 4.40
CA ILE A 75 12.38 7.68 5.43
C ILE A 75 13.58 6.84 4.95
N PRO A 76 13.53 6.17 3.79
CA PRO A 76 14.67 5.38 3.30
C PRO A 76 15.89 6.25 3.02
N ALA A 77 15.69 7.46 2.47
CA ALA A 77 16.77 8.40 2.19
C ALA A 77 17.47 8.87 3.48
N LEU A 78 16.69 9.17 4.53
CA LEU A 78 17.24 9.54 5.85
C LEU A 78 17.93 8.34 6.51
N GLY A 79 17.36 7.16 6.44
CA GLY A 79 17.93 5.91 6.95
C GLY A 79 19.28 5.62 6.29
N ALA A 80 19.32 5.57 4.97
CA ALA A 80 20.56 5.35 4.22
C ALA A 80 21.63 6.41 4.57
N LYS A 81 21.26 7.70 4.59
CA LYS A 81 22.18 8.79 4.93
C LYS A 81 22.74 8.68 6.34
N LYS A 82 21.91 8.34 7.33
CA LYS A 82 22.32 8.20 8.73
C LYS A 82 23.35 7.08 8.94
N PHE A 83 23.28 6.01 8.16
CA PHE A 83 24.19 4.86 8.25
C PHE A 83 25.29 4.86 7.18
N GLY A 84 25.49 6.00 6.50
CA GLY A 84 26.57 6.15 5.50
C GLY A 84 26.30 5.49 4.16
N GLY A 85 25.03 5.18 3.88
CA GLY A 85 24.59 4.56 2.62
C GLY A 85 24.76 5.45 1.41
N THR A 86 25.01 4.82 0.27
CA THR A 86 25.19 5.46 -1.03
C THR A 86 23.96 5.30 -1.93
N LYS A 87 23.95 6.00 -3.06
CA LYS A 87 22.92 5.79 -4.09
C LYS A 87 22.95 4.37 -4.67
N TRP A 88 24.10 3.73 -4.68
CA TRP A 88 24.26 2.36 -5.14
C TRP A 88 23.57 1.35 -4.22
N GLY A 89 23.64 1.56 -2.91
CA GLY A 89 22.87 0.76 -1.94
C GLY A 89 21.36 0.91 -2.13
N MET A 90 20.88 2.14 -2.40
CA MET A 90 19.46 2.38 -2.68
C MET A 90 19.00 1.66 -3.96
N TRP A 91 19.72 1.79 -5.06
CA TRP A 91 19.41 1.09 -6.32
C TRP A 91 19.53 -0.42 -6.16
N GLY A 92 20.58 -0.89 -5.49
CA GLY A 92 20.77 -2.31 -5.18
C GLY A 92 19.58 -2.88 -4.38
N SER A 93 19.12 -2.14 -3.35
CA SER A 93 17.95 -2.53 -2.55
C SER A 93 16.68 -2.65 -3.41
N THR A 94 16.45 -1.68 -4.29
CA THR A 94 15.27 -1.69 -5.18
C THR A 94 15.30 -2.85 -6.16
N ILE A 95 16.44 -3.07 -6.81
CA ILE A 95 16.62 -4.20 -7.75
C ILE A 95 16.52 -5.53 -7.01
N GLY A 96 17.21 -5.65 -5.87
CA GLY A 96 17.19 -6.86 -5.04
C GLY A 96 15.80 -7.21 -4.55
N LEU A 97 15.00 -6.21 -4.16
CA LEU A 97 13.60 -6.39 -3.75
C LEU A 97 12.75 -6.97 -4.90
N VAL A 98 12.86 -6.39 -6.11
CA VAL A 98 12.10 -6.88 -7.28
C VAL A 98 12.51 -8.31 -7.63
N LEU A 99 13.81 -8.59 -7.68
CA LEU A 99 14.31 -9.94 -7.94
C LEU A 99 13.90 -10.90 -6.81
N GLY A 100 14.01 -10.48 -5.55
CA GLY A 100 13.57 -11.27 -4.40
C GLY A 100 12.10 -11.64 -4.49
N LEU A 101 11.23 -10.68 -4.84
CA LEU A 101 9.80 -10.93 -5.03
C LEU A 101 9.55 -11.98 -6.13
N LEU A 102 10.25 -11.86 -7.27
CA LEU A 102 10.06 -12.76 -8.41
C LEU A 102 10.52 -14.19 -8.13
N PHE A 103 11.65 -14.38 -7.42
CA PHE A 103 12.25 -15.70 -7.21
C PHE A 103 11.85 -16.37 -5.90
N LEU A 104 11.59 -15.60 -4.84
CA LEU A 104 11.33 -16.10 -3.49
C LEU A 104 9.98 -15.65 -2.92
N GLY A 105 9.17 -14.92 -3.71
CA GLY A 105 7.87 -14.41 -3.28
C GLY A 105 7.96 -13.36 -2.16
N PRO A 106 6.93 -13.26 -1.27
CA PRO A 106 6.88 -12.18 -0.27
C PRO A 106 8.06 -12.12 0.70
N LEU A 107 8.63 -13.26 1.09
CA LEU A 107 9.84 -13.31 1.93
C LEU A 107 11.07 -12.83 1.16
N GLY A 108 11.10 -13.05 -0.15
CA GLY A 108 12.17 -12.58 -1.02
C GLY A 108 12.26 -11.06 -1.11
N VAL A 109 11.15 -10.34 -0.89
CA VAL A 109 11.16 -8.86 -0.80
C VAL A 109 12.12 -8.38 0.28
N LEU A 110 12.04 -8.97 1.47
CA LEU A 110 12.89 -8.58 2.61
C LEU A 110 14.35 -8.97 2.39
N ILE A 111 14.57 -10.23 2.02
CA ILE A 111 15.91 -10.77 1.78
C ILE A 111 16.58 -10.05 0.60
N GLY A 112 15.84 -9.88 -0.49
CA GLY A 112 16.32 -9.23 -1.69
C GLY A 112 16.65 -7.75 -1.47
N ALA A 113 15.80 -7.01 -0.74
CA ALA A 113 16.08 -5.61 -0.40
C ALA A 113 17.37 -5.47 0.42
N PHE A 114 17.56 -6.33 1.42
CA PHE A 114 18.77 -6.31 2.26
C PHE A 114 20.02 -6.70 1.48
N LEU A 115 19.99 -7.85 0.79
CA LEU A 115 21.14 -8.32 0.01
C LEU A 115 21.47 -7.37 -1.14
N GLY A 116 20.46 -6.83 -1.80
CA GLY A 116 20.64 -5.86 -2.86
C GLY A 116 21.26 -4.57 -2.36
N ALA A 117 20.83 -4.06 -1.19
CA ALA A 117 21.47 -2.91 -0.57
C ALA A 117 22.93 -3.19 -0.23
N PHE A 118 23.22 -4.34 0.36
CA PHE A 118 24.57 -4.75 0.73
C PHE A 118 25.50 -4.86 -0.49
N LEU A 119 25.06 -5.55 -1.53
CA LEU A 119 25.82 -5.67 -2.77
C LEU A 119 26.03 -4.32 -3.47
N GLY A 120 25.01 -3.46 -3.47
CA GLY A 120 25.13 -2.10 -4.01
C GLY A 120 26.17 -1.26 -3.26
N GLU A 121 26.20 -1.34 -1.92
CA GLU A 121 27.22 -0.64 -1.14
C GLU A 121 28.63 -1.22 -1.36
N LEU A 122 28.76 -2.54 -1.50
CA LEU A 122 30.05 -3.17 -1.83
C LEU A 122 30.57 -2.73 -3.21
N ILE A 123 29.69 -2.55 -4.19
CA ILE A 123 30.07 -2.03 -5.51
C ILE A 123 30.58 -0.58 -5.39
N ALA A 124 29.90 0.23 -4.55
CA ALA A 124 30.28 1.64 -4.35
C ALA A 124 31.61 1.80 -3.59
N LYS A 125 31.84 0.93 -2.58
CA LYS A 125 32.97 1.00 -1.66
C LYS A 125 33.56 -0.38 -1.36
N PRO A 126 34.30 -0.98 -2.28
CA PRO A 126 34.77 -2.38 -2.18
C PRO A 126 35.66 -2.66 -0.97
N LYS A 127 36.32 -1.63 -0.44
CA LYS A 127 37.28 -1.76 0.69
C LYS A 127 36.62 -1.55 2.07
N GLU A 128 35.34 -1.19 2.12
CA GLU A 128 34.65 -0.81 3.36
C GLU A 128 33.46 -1.78 3.64
N SER A 129 33.72 -3.09 3.64
CA SER A 129 32.65 -4.10 3.79
C SER A 129 31.86 -3.97 5.09
N GLU A 130 32.48 -3.57 6.20
CA GLU A 130 31.79 -3.34 7.47
C GLU A 130 30.83 -2.14 7.39
N ASN A 131 31.27 -1.05 6.75
CA ASN A 131 30.40 0.11 6.52
C ASN A 131 29.29 -0.19 5.52
N ALA A 132 29.56 -1.02 4.51
CA ALA A 132 28.55 -1.50 3.57
C ALA A 132 27.43 -2.29 4.27
N LEU A 133 27.79 -3.15 5.23
CA LEU A 133 26.80 -3.90 6.02
C LEU A 133 25.94 -2.98 6.89
N LYS A 134 26.55 -2.00 7.57
CA LYS A 134 25.83 -1.01 8.39
C LYS A 134 24.87 -0.17 7.52
N ALA A 135 25.33 0.28 6.36
CA ALA A 135 24.52 1.06 5.41
C ALA A 135 23.36 0.23 4.84
N ALA A 136 23.61 -1.04 4.49
CA ALA A 136 22.57 -1.97 4.03
C ALA A 136 21.51 -2.19 5.10
N PHE A 137 21.91 -2.38 6.35
CA PHE A 137 20.99 -2.52 7.48
C PHE A 137 20.16 -1.26 7.70
N GLY A 138 20.78 -0.07 7.59
CA GLY A 138 20.07 1.20 7.66
C GLY A 138 19.04 1.38 6.54
N ALA A 139 19.39 1.05 5.31
CA ALA A 139 18.47 1.08 4.17
C ALA A 139 17.31 0.08 4.35
N PHE A 140 17.62 -1.12 4.85
CA PHE A 140 16.61 -2.15 5.13
C PHE A 140 15.62 -1.72 6.22
N ILE A 141 16.11 -1.17 7.34
CA ILE A 141 15.24 -0.65 8.40
C ILE A 141 14.39 0.52 7.90
N GLY A 142 14.96 1.42 7.11
CA GLY A 142 14.22 2.51 6.47
C GLY A 142 13.09 1.99 5.57
N PHE A 143 13.40 1.02 4.71
CA PHE A 143 12.41 0.35 3.85
C PHE A 143 11.31 -0.33 4.69
N LEU A 144 11.68 -1.11 5.68
CA LEU A 144 10.72 -1.83 6.53
C LEU A 144 9.79 -0.87 7.28
N SER A 145 10.33 0.24 7.78
CA SER A 145 9.55 1.28 8.46
C SER A 145 8.55 1.95 7.51
N GLY A 146 8.95 2.27 6.29
CA GLY A 146 8.07 2.82 5.26
C GLY A 146 6.97 1.83 4.85
N ALA A 147 7.34 0.57 4.60
CA ALA A 147 6.38 -0.49 4.28
C ALA A 147 5.37 -0.72 5.41
N PHE A 148 5.81 -0.74 6.67
CA PHE A 148 4.95 -0.88 7.82
C PHE A 148 3.98 0.29 7.97
N LEU A 149 4.43 1.52 7.76
CA LEU A 149 3.57 2.71 7.79
C LEU A 149 2.48 2.63 6.72
N LYS A 150 2.85 2.33 5.47
CA LYS A 150 1.91 2.15 4.36
C LYS A 150 0.91 1.05 4.64
N PHE A 151 1.38 -0.10 5.10
CA PHE A 151 0.55 -1.24 5.43
C PHE A 151 -0.47 -0.91 6.52
N SER A 152 -0.04 -0.23 7.59
CA SER A 152 -0.93 0.20 8.69
C SER A 152 -2.04 1.11 8.20
N VAL A 153 -1.73 2.10 7.35
CA VAL A 153 -2.74 3.00 6.78
C VAL A 153 -3.69 2.25 5.83
N SER A 154 -3.16 1.34 5.01
CA SER A 154 -3.99 0.51 4.12
C SER A 154 -4.94 -0.42 4.90
N LEU A 155 -4.53 -0.95 6.06
CA LEU A 155 -5.41 -1.70 6.95
C LEU A 155 -6.51 -0.83 7.56
N VAL A 156 -6.19 0.43 7.92
CA VAL A 156 -7.21 1.37 8.38
C VAL A 156 -8.24 1.64 7.28
N PHE A 157 -7.82 1.78 6.04
CA PHE A 157 -8.75 1.95 4.91
C PHE A 157 -9.60 0.70 4.68
N LEU A 158 -9.04 -0.49 4.80
CA LEU A 158 -9.79 -1.74 4.76
C LEU A 158 -10.85 -1.81 5.86
N TYR A 159 -10.48 -1.42 7.09
CA TYR A 159 -11.41 -1.37 8.22
C TYR A 159 -12.58 -0.41 7.94
N TYR A 160 -12.32 0.82 7.49
CA TYR A 160 -13.37 1.78 7.14
C TYR A 160 -14.21 1.29 5.96
N TYR A 161 -13.59 0.67 4.96
CA TYR A 161 -14.28 0.08 3.83
C TYR A 161 -15.34 -0.94 4.30
N PHE A 162 -14.94 -1.91 5.11
CA PHE A 162 -15.86 -2.90 5.64
C PHE A 162 -16.89 -2.28 6.60
N LYS A 163 -16.49 -1.37 7.47
CA LYS A 163 -17.42 -0.67 8.36
C LYS A 163 -18.55 0.00 7.57
N ILE A 164 -18.22 0.70 6.49
CA ILE A 164 -19.20 1.39 5.62
C ILE A 164 -20.09 0.39 4.92
N VAL A 165 -19.54 -0.65 4.31
CA VAL A 165 -20.31 -1.69 3.62
C VAL A 165 -21.25 -2.41 4.60
N PHE A 166 -20.75 -2.81 5.78
CA PHE A 166 -21.57 -3.54 6.77
C PHE A 166 -22.64 -2.67 7.44
N SER A 167 -22.36 -1.39 7.69
CA SER A 167 -23.37 -0.50 8.26
C SER A 167 -24.54 -0.18 7.30
N ASN A 168 -24.35 -0.41 6.01
CA ASN A 168 -25.34 -0.19 4.97
C ASN A 168 -25.86 -1.51 4.35
N LEU A 169 -25.56 -2.65 4.97
CA LEU A 169 -26.03 -3.96 4.48
C LEU A 169 -27.56 -4.03 4.37
N ASP A 170 -28.27 -3.40 5.27
CA ASP A 170 -29.74 -3.40 5.25
C ASP A 170 -30.27 -2.73 3.98
N GLN A 171 -29.64 -1.66 3.51
CA GLN A 171 -29.99 -1.03 2.24
C GLN A 171 -29.70 -1.93 1.04
N ILE A 172 -28.60 -2.72 1.12
CA ILE A 172 -28.18 -3.65 0.08
C ILE A 172 -29.06 -4.92 0.11
N THR A 173 -29.40 -5.45 1.29
CA THR A 173 -30.13 -6.71 1.47
C THR A 173 -31.66 -6.54 1.35
N TRP A 174 -32.20 -5.39 1.74
CA TRP A 174 -33.64 -5.10 1.59
C TRP A 174 -34.07 -5.28 0.13
N PHE A 175 -33.22 -4.93 -0.79
CA PHE A 175 -33.44 -5.08 -2.22
C PHE A 175 -33.51 -6.57 -2.66
N TRP A 176 -32.80 -7.47 -1.97
CA TRP A 176 -32.87 -8.92 -2.23
C TRP A 176 -34.16 -9.53 -1.73
N PHE A 177 -34.64 -9.12 -0.56
CA PHE A 177 -35.90 -9.66 0.03
C PHE A 177 -37.12 -9.22 -0.72
N ASP A 178 -37.15 -8.02 -1.28
CA ASP A 178 -38.29 -7.53 -2.06
C ASP A 178 -38.45 -8.26 -3.41
N LYS A 179 -37.34 -8.80 -3.95
CA LYS A 179 -37.29 -9.52 -5.22
C LYS A 179 -37.64 -11.01 -5.11
N ILE A 180 -37.58 -11.59 -3.91
CA ILE A 180 -37.91 -13.01 -3.65
C ILE A 180 -39.42 -13.18 -3.34
N LYS A 181 -40.14 -12.09 -3.14
CA LYS A 181 -41.56 -12.07 -2.79
C LYS A 181 -42.54 -12.10 -3.99
N PHE A 182 -42.06 -12.41 -5.20
CA PHE A 182 -42.95 -12.67 -6.37
C PHE A 182 -42.77 -14.09 -6.86
#